data_2833ec6b07f4fe2c161ba14fa3afd77b
#
_entry.id   2833ec6b07f4fe2c161ba14fa3afd77b
#
_cell.length_a   1.000
_cell.length_b   1.000
_cell.length_c   1.000
_cell.angle_alpha   90.00
_cell.angle_beta   90.00
_cell.angle_gamma   90.00
#
_symmetry.space_group_name_H-M   'P 1'
#
loop_
_entity.id
_entity.type
_entity.pdbx_description
1 polymer ?
#
loop_
_entity_poly.entity_id
_entity_poly.type
_entity_poly.pdbx_seq_one_letter_code
_entity_poly.pdbx_strand_id
1 'polypeptide(L)'
;MYKRQLIGRYGKSDYGKSKLAGEELFFEYSKTTGTPVLVYRFPNLFGKWCRPNYNSAVATFCHNIANGLPITVNDRATELELLYIDDLVEEMLDALEAAPHRCNYDGLTPVPAVDGRYCFAPVTHKVTLGEIVDLLEQFHAQPATLVVPEIPAGSFAKKLYSTYLSYLPKERIAFPLKVNADERGSFTELLKTENCGQFSVNISKPGITKGQHWHNTKWEFFIVVSGHGLIQERKVGCDEVMEFEVWGDKPTAVQMLPGCTHNIINLSDTENLVTLMWANEPFDPAKPDTFFLKV
;
A
#
# COMPACT_ATOMS: atom_id res chain seq x y z
N MET A 1 26.41 -20.32 6.52
CA MET A 1 25.76 -19.01 6.77
C MET A 1 25.15 -19.02 8.16
N TYR A 2 25.47 -18.07 9.00
CA TYR A 2 25.01 -18.02 10.39
C TYR A 2 24.09 -16.80 10.57
N LYS A 3 22.79 -17.05 10.89
CA LYS A 3 21.78 -16.02 11.08
C LYS A 3 21.72 -15.59 12.52
N ARG A 4 21.76 -14.28 12.81
CA ARG A 4 21.58 -13.72 14.13
C ARG A 4 20.69 -12.51 14.14
N GLN A 5 19.71 -12.48 15.05
CA GLN A 5 19.00 -11.25 15.42
C GLN A 5 19.87 -10.42 16.35
N LEU A 6 19.96 -9.10 16.10
CA LEU A 6 20.55 -8.15 17.01
C LEU A 6 19.61 -8.01 18.22
N ILE A 7 19.83 -8.81 19.24
CA ILE A 7 19.16 -8.62 20.52
C ILE A 7 19.98 -7.60 21.29
N GLY A 8 19.38 -6.50 21.70
CA GLY A 8 20.00 -5.29 22.25
C GLY A 8 20.83 -5.41 23.54
N ARG A 9 21.41 -6.58 23.83
CA ARG A 9 22.36 -6.81 24.91
C ARG A 9 23.38 -7.85 24.51
N TYR A 10 24.30 -7.45 23.65
CA TYR A 10 25.48 -8.24 23.34
C TYR A 10 26.25 -8.61 24.61
N GLY A 11 26.48 -9.92 24.83
CA GLY A 11 27.35 -10.41 25.87
C GLY A 11 26.79 -10.46 27.30
N LYS A 12 25.59 -9.93 27.57
CA LYS A 12 25.00 -9.92 28.93
C LYS A 12 24.10 -11.11 29.23
N SER A 13 23.54 -11.80 28.25
CA SER A 13 22.73 -13.00 28.39
C SER A 13 23.51 -14.24 27.94
N ASP A 14 23.19 -15.41 28.48
CA ASP A 14 23.83 -16.68 28.06
C ASP A 14 23.55 -17.00 26.59
N TYR A 15 22.37 -16.60 26.08
CA TYR A 15 22.05 -16.65 24.65
C TYR A 15 23.00 -15.77 23.82
N GLY A 16 23.22 -14.50 24.22
CA GLY A 16 24.15 -13.60 23.54
C GLY A 16 25.60 -14.13 23.57
N LYS A 17 26.05 -14.66 24.70
CA LYS A 17 27.38 -15.24 24.82
C LYS A 17 27.57 -16.48 23.93
N SER A 18 26.58 -17.39 23.90
CA SER A 18 26.63 -18.57 23.01
C SER A 18 26.68 -18.20 21.53
N LYS A 19 25.97 -17.15 21.14
CA LYS A 19 25.98 -16.65 19.77
C LYS A 19 27.36 -16.07 19.39
N LEU A 20 27.93 -15.26 20.28
CA LEU A 20 29.26 -14.68 20.05
C LEU A 20 30.32 -15.76 19.96
N ALA A 21 30.29 -16.78 20.86
CA ALA A 21 31.18 -17.92 20.79
C ALA A 21 31.07 -18.66 19.43
N GLY A 22 29.85 -18.83 18.91
CA GLY A 22 29.62 -19.41 17.59
C GLY A 22 30.22 -18.59 16.43
N GLU A 23 30.14 -17.26 16.52
CA GLU A 23 30.78 -16.37 15.51
C GLU A 23 32.32 -16.61 15.51
N GLU A 24 32.96 -16.65 16.68
CA GLU A 24 34.40 -16.85 16.78
C GLU A 24 34.83 -18.24 16.28
N LEU A 25 34.04 -19.27 16.50
CA LEU A 25 34.31 -20.61 15.94
C LEU A 25 34.30 -20.61 14.42
N PHE A 26 33.39 -19.89 13.79
CA PHE A 26 33.35 -19.75 12.32
C PHE A 26 34.55 -18.97 11.79
N PHE A 27 34.97 -17.92 12.46
CA PHE A 27 36.15 -17.16 12.07
C PHE A 27 37.44 -18.00 12.23
N GLU A 28 37.57 -18.75 13.30
CA GLU A 28 38.72 -19.65 13.51
C GLU A 28 38.74 -20.76 12.43
N TYR A 29 37.58 -21.35 12.13
CA TYR A 29 37.48 -22.32 11.03
C TYR A 29 37.92 -21.72 9.71
N SER A 30 37.45 -20.51 9.37
CA SER A 30 37.88 -19.81 8.15
C SER A 30 39.40 -19.61 8.10
N LYS A 31 40.02 -19.19 9.20
CA LYS A 31 41.45 -18.97 9.33
C LYS A 31 42.27 -20.24 9.16
N THR A 32 41.81 -21.36 9.74
CA THR A 32 42.53 -22.64 9.74
C THR A 32 42.38 -23.40 8.45
N THR A 33 41.26 -23.29 7.72
CA THR A 33 40.96 -24.06 6.52
C THR A 33 41.10 -23.26 5.23
N GLY A 34 41.16 -21.92 5.30
CA GLY A 34 41.08 -21.03 4.14
C GLY A 34 39.70 -20.95 3.51
N THR A 35 38.69 -21.59 4.11
CA THR A 35 37.30 -21.56 3.58
C THR A 35 36.65 -20.20 3.84
N PRO A 36 36.11 -19.51 2.84
CA PRO A 36 35.39 -18.24 3.05
C PRO A 36 34.19 -18.41 3.97
N VAL A 37 34.10 -17.57 5.00
CA VAL A 37 32.98 -17.53 5.94
C VAL A 37 32.40 -16.12 5.97
N LEU A 38 31.07 -16.01 5.84
CA LEU A 38 30.32 -14.78 5.93
C LEU A 38 29.45 -14.82 7.20
N VAL A 39 29.71 -13.91 8.12
CA VAL A 39 28.97 -13.80 9.37
C VAL A 39 28.10 -12.58 9.34
N TYR A 40 26.79 -12.80 9.24
CA TYR A 40 25.78 -11.77 9.22
C TYR A 40 25.14 -11.54 10.59
N ARG A 41 24.96 -10.28 10.92
CA ARG A 41 24.19 -9.85 12.08
C ARG A 41 22.95 -9.09 11.58
N PHE A 42 21.75 -9.70 11.75
CA PHE A 42 20.51 -9.11 11.27
C PHE A 42 19.72 -8.49 12.42
N PRO A 43 19.07 -7.36 12.19
CA PRO A 43 18.03 -6.86 13.08
C PRO A 43 16.79 -7.77 13.07
N ASN A 44 15.71 -7.36 13.71
CA ASN A 44 14.48 -8.14 13.74
C ASN A 44 13.92 -8.33 12.32
N LEU A 45 13.69 -9.58 11.93
CA LEU A 45 13.13 -9.91 10.63
C LEU A 45 11.61 -9.85 10.66
N PHE A 46 11.04 -9.35 9.58
CA PHE A 46 9.61 -9.41 9.31
C PHE A 46 9.33 -9.78 7.85
N GLY A 47 8.13 -10.24 7.56
CA GLY A 47 7.71 -10.62 6.21
C GLY A 47 6.54 -11.58 6.23
N LYS A 48 6.07 -11.90 5.03
CA LYS A 48 4.95 -12.81 4.78
C LYS A 48 5.15 -14.17 5.48
N TRP A 49 4.06 -14.71 6.03
CA TRP A 49 3.99 -16.06 6.64
C TRP A 49 4.93 -16.31 7.83
N CYS A 50 5.50 -15.29 8.43
CA CYS A 50 6.21 -15.45 9.69
C CYS A 50 5.25 -15.94 10.77
N ARG A 51 5.68 -16.93 11.59
CA ARG A 51 4.83 -17.50 12.66
C ARG A 51 4.45 -16.43 13.69
N PRO A 52 3.16 -16.10 13.85
CA PRO A 52 2.70 -15.14 14.85
C PRO A 52 2.81 -15.74 16.27
N ASN A 53 2.73 -14.87 17.28
CA ASN A 53 2.78 -15.25 18.70
C ASN A 53 4.01 -16.12 19.07
N TYR A 54 5.15 -15.86 18.44
CA TYR A 54 6.40 -16.56 18.70
C TYR A 54 7.56 -15.59 18.92
N ASN A 55 8.23 -15.08 17.90
CA ASN A 55 9.42 -14.24 18.03
C ASN A 55 9.36 -12.93 17.25
N SER A 56 8.23 -12.55 16.70
CA SER A 56 8.08 -11.35 15.90
C SER A 56 6.87 -10.55 16.36
N ALA A 57 7.11 -9.36 16.89
CA ALA A 57 6.02 -8.41 17.21
C ALA A 57 5.23 -8.04 15.95
N VAL A 58 5.92 -7.78 14.83
CA VAL A 58 5.27 -7.44 13.55
C VAL A 58 4.33 -8.56 13.09
N ALA A 59 4.79 -9.82 13.08
CA ALA A 59 3.96 -10.97 12.71
C ALA A 59 2.75 -11.12 13.63
N THR A 60 2.95 -10.94 14.94
CA THR A 60 1.87 -11.01 15.94
C THR A 60 0.85 -9.90 15.73
N PHE A 61 1.28 -8.65 15.52
CA PHE A 61 0.37 -7.53 15.28
C PHE A 61 -0.37 -7.68 13.96
N CYS A 62 0.32 -8.04 12.87
CA CYS A 62 -0.32 -8.30 11.59
C CYS A 62 -1.41 -9.37 11.69
N HIS A 63 -1.07 -10.52 12.30
CA HIS A 63 -2.02 -11.62 12.48
C HIS A 63 -3.21 -11.21 13.35
N ASN A 64 -2.95 -10.61 14.53
CA ASN A 64 -4.00 -10.30 15.48
C ASN A 64 -4.96 -9.23 14.91
N ILE A 65 -4.44 -8.14 14.35
CA ILE A 65 -5.27 -7.08 13.75
C ILE A 65 -6.05 -7.64 12.55
N ALA A 66 -5.41 -8.43 11.67
CA ALA A 66 -6.10 -9.04 10.54
C ALA A 66 -7.28 -9.93 10.95
N ASN A 67 -7.18 -10.58 12.11
CA ASN A 67 -8.19 -11.49 12.64
C ASN A 67 -9.10 -10.86 13.71
N GLY A 68 -9.02 -9.55 13.96
CA GLY A 68 -9.81 -8.87 14.99
C GLY A 68 -9.47 -9.29 16.42
N LEU A 69 -8.26 -9.78 16.65
CA LEU A 69 -7.77 -10.18 17.96
C LEU A 69 -7.06 -9.02 18.67
N PRO A 70 -7.06 -8.96 19.99
CA PRO A 70 -6.41 -7.89 20.72
C PRO A 70 -4.88 -7.96 20.57
N ILE A 71 -4.27 -6.78 20.60
CA ILE A 71 -2.81 -6.61 20.70
C ILE A 71 -2.44 -5.91 22.00
N THR A 72 -1.23 -6.15 22.50
CA THR A 72 -0.68 -5.44 23.64
C THR A 72 0.60 -4.73 23.19
N VAL A 73 0.64 -3.40 23.40
CA VAL A 73 1.81 -2.57 23.14
C VAL A 73 2.20 -1.93 24.47
N ASN A 74 3.31 -2.36 25.06
CA ASN A 74 3.74 -1.87 26.37
C ASN A 74 4.19 -0.41 26.31
N ASP A 75 4.90 -0.04 25.26
CA ASP A 75 5.36 1.33 25.01
C ASP A 75 5.40 1.59 23.50
N ARG A 76 4.54 2.50 23.05
CA ARG A 76 4.42 2.86 21.63
C ARG A 76 5.65 3.59 21.08
N ALA A 77 6.45 4.23 21.94
CA ALA A 77 7.67 4.95 21.56
C ALA A 77 8.88 4.02 21.37
N THR A 78 8.76 2.74 21.74
CA THR A 78 9.85 1.78 21.54
C THR A 78 10.19 1.65 20.06
N GLU A 79 11.41 2.06 19.70
CA GLU A 79 11.95 1.93 18.34
C GLU A 79 12.47 0.52 18.08
N LEU A 80 12.14 -0.01 16.91
CA LEU A 80 12.67 -1.26 16.39
C LEU A 80 13.43 -1.00 15.09
N GLU A 81 14.56 -1.68 14.93
CA GLU A 81 15.20 -1.83 13.63
C GLU A 81 14.74 -3.15 13.01
N LEU A 82 14.18 -3.05 11.80
CA LEU A 82 13.52 -4.15 11.10
C LEU A 82 14.16 -4.38 9.73
N LEU A 83 14.32 -5.66 9.37
CA LEU A 83 14.78 -6.10 8.05
C LEU A 83 13.67 -6.91 7.39
N TYR A 84 13.27 -6.50 6.19
CA TYR A 84 12.27 -7.23 5.43
C TYR A 84 12.87 -8.50 4.80
N ILE A 85 12.09 -9.57 4.76
CA ILE A 85 12.58 -10.88 4.34
C ILE A 85 13.11 -10.89 2.90
N ASP A 86 12.46 -10.15 1.98
CA ASP A 86 12.88 -10.13 0.59
C ASP A 86 14.22 -9.36 0.42
N ASP A 87 14.42 -8.26 1.18
CA ASP A 87 15.72 -7.54 1.20
C ASP A 87 16.84 -8.44 1.76
N LEU A 88 16.53 -9.31 2.72
CA LEU A 88 17.46 -10.30 3.19
C LEU A 88 17.80 -11.34 2.10
N VAL A 89 16.80 -11.78 1.35
CA VAL A 89 17.02 -12.76 0.26
C VAL A 89 17.91 -12.15 -0.81
N GLU A 90 17.69 -10.89 -1.20
CA GLU A 90 18.58 -10.19 -2.15
C GLU A 90 20.02 -10.15 -1.65
N GLU A 91 20.26 -9.75 -0.40
CA GLU A 91 21.61 -9.77 0.18
C GLU A 91 22.24 -11.18 0.18
N MET A 92 21.43 -12.22 0.39
CA MET A 92 21.91 -13.60 0.33
C MET A 92 22.29 -14.02 -1.10
N LEU A 93 21.58 -13.55 -2.11
CA LEU A 93 21.92 -13.78 -3.53
C LEU A 93 23.20 -13.05 -3.89
N ASP A 94 23.36 -11.78 -3.51
CA ASP A 94 24.60 -11.02 -3.68
C ASP A 94 25.79 -11.73 -3.04
N ALA A 95 25.60 -12.29 -1.84
CA ALA A 95 26.63 -13.05 -1.16
C ALA A 95 27.03 -14.34 -1.90
N LEU A 96 26.09 -15.01 -2.58
CA LEU A 96 26.37 -16.18 -3.43
C LEU A 96 27.17 -15.80 -4.70
N GLU A 97 26.95 -14.58 -5.21
CA GLU A 97 27.69 -14.00 -6.33
C GLU A 97 29.03 -13.37 -5.90
N ALA A 98 29.48 -13.61 -4.66
CA ALA A 98 30.67 -13.07 -4.04
C ALA A 98 30.70 -11.54 -3.89
N ALA A 99 29.53 -10.90 -3.80
CA ALA A 99 29.34 -9.47 -3.58
C ALA A 99 28.64 -9.14 -2.24
N PRO A 100 29.03 -9.73 -1.07
CA PRO A 100 28.38 -9.43 0.19
C PRO A 100 28.70 -8.02 0.66
N HIS A 101 27.72 -7.35 1.30
CA HIS A 101 27.97 -6.08 1.98
C HIS A 101 28.73 -6.32 3.28
N ARG A 102 30.01 -5.91 3.31
CA ARG A 102 30.89 -6.10 4.47
C ARG A 102 30.89 -4.89 5.38
N CYS A 103 31.08 -5.15 6.69
CA CYS A 103 31.15 -4.11 7.71
C CYS A 103 32.01 -4.53 8.91
N ASN A 104 32.38 -3.52 9.70
CA ASN A 104 32.71 -3.70 11.12
C ASN A 104 31.53 -3.20 11.96
N TYR A 105 31.56 -3.42 13.28
CA TYR A 105 30.54 -2.92 14.18
C TYR A 105 31.12 -1.95 15.19
N ASP A 106 30.48 -0.76 15.31
CA ASP A 106 30.63 0.13 16.43
C ASP A 106 29.41 -0.09 17.35
N GLY A 107 29.61 -0.81 18.43
CA GLY A 107 28.52 -1.30 19.27
C GLY A 107 27.58 -2.23 18.47
N LEU A 108 26.35 -1.77 18.19
CA LEU A 108 25.35 -2.51 17.42
C LEU A 108 25.21 -1.98 15.98
N THR A 109 25.86 -0.87 15.64
CA THR A 109 25.72 -0.21 14.34
C THR A 109 26.73 -0.79 13.35
N PRO A 110 26.27 -1.27 12.16
CA PRO A 110 27.19 -1.67 11.11
C PRO A 110 27.84 -0.43 10.48
N VAL A 111 29.17 -0.46 10.41
CA VAL A 111 29.99 0.53 9.73
C VAL A 111 30.56 -0.12 8.46
N PRO A 112 30.11 0.27 7.26
CA PRO A 112 30.56 -0.33 6.02
C PRO A 112 32.10 -0.28 5.88
N ALA A 113 32.70 -1.41 5.52
CA ALA A 113 34.14 -1.53 5.34
C ALA A 113 34.43 -2.67 4.34
N VAL A 114 35.21 -2.42 3.30
CA VAL A 114 35.52 -3.39 2.24
C VAL A 114 36.13 -4.66 2.83
N ASP A 115 37.04 -4.52 3.78
CA ASP A 115 37.69 -5.64 4.49
C ASP A 115 37.02 -5.95 5.84
N GLY A 116 35.76 -5.56 5.99
CA GLY A 116 35.00 -5.77 7.22
C GLY A 116 34.90 -7.24 7.60
N ARG A 117 35.03 -7.49 8.92
CA ARG A 117 34.98 -8.85 9.47
C ARG A 117 33.58 -9.48 9.36
N TYR A 118 32.54 -8.64 9.34
CA TYR A 118 31.14 -9.03 9.33
C TYR A 118 30.47 -8.65 8.03
N CYS A 119 29.23 -9.13 7.86
CA CYS A 119 28.35 -8.71 6.79
C CYS A 119 27.02 -8.19 7.37
N PHE A 120 26.35 -7.32 6.61
CA PHE A 120 25.07 -6.74 7.01
C PHE A 120 24.14 -6.61 5.80
N ALA A 121 22.84 -6.54 6.03
CA ALA A 121 21.89 -6.17 4.99
C ALA A 121 21.74 -4.64 4.97
N PRO A 122 21.97 -3.98 3.82
CA PRO A 122 22.03 -2.52 3.74
C PRO A 122 20.67 -1.84 3.90
N VAL A 123 19.58 -2.54 3.60
CA VAL A 123 18.22 -1.98 3.65
C VAL A 123 17.53 -2.39 4.94
N THR A 124 17.43 -1.49 5.91
CA THR A 124 16.69 -1.68 7.16
C THR A 124 15.73 -0.52 7.39
N HIS A 125 14.76 -0.71 8.28
CA HIS A 125 13.77 0.30 8.65
C HIS A 125 13.78 0.52 10.15
N LYS A 126 13.93 1.77 10.58
CA LYS A 126 13.77 2.18 11.98
C LYS A 126 12.38 2.75 12.14
N VAL A 127 11.59 2.12 12.99
CA VAL A 127 10.18 2.46 13.22
C VAL A 127 9.80 2.19 14.66
N THR A 128 8.86 2.93 15.19
CA THR A 128 8.31 2.69 16.53
C THR A 128 7.19 1.64 16.50
N LEU A 129 6.94 1.00 17.63
CA LEU A 129 5.77 0.11 17.78
C LEU A 129 4.46 0.84 17.51
N GLY A 130 4.38 2.14 17.85
CA GLY A 130 3.24 2.99 17.57
C GLY A 130 2.97 3.14 16.08
N GLU A 131 3.99 3.50 15.29
CA GLU A 131 3.89 3.63 13.82
C GLU A 131 3.45 2.32 13.15
N ILE A 132 3.97 1.18 13.62
CA ILE A 132 3.54 -0.13 13.10
C ILE A 132 2.05 -0.34 13.33
N VAL A 133 1.55 -0.06 14.55
CA VAL A 133 0.14 -0.26 14.90
C VAL A 133 -0.76 0.69 14.13
N ASP A 134 -0.40 1.98 14.03
CA ASP A 134 -1.20 2.98 13.31
C ASP A 134 -1.35 2.61 11.83
N LEU A 135 -0.28 2.16 11.18
CA LEU A 135 -0.34 1.65 9.80
C LEU A 135 -1.25 0.41 9.69
N LEU A 136 -1.12 -0.54 10.61
CA LEU A 136 -1.94 -1.76 10.58
C LEU A 136 -3.43 -1.48 10.82
N GLU A 137 -3.76 -0.52 11.66
CA GLU A 137 -5.14 -0.07 11.89
C GLU A 137 -5.73 0.61 10.63
N GLN A 138 -4.94 1.44 9.94
CA GLN A 138 -5.33 2.01 8.64
C GLN A 138 -5.58 0.90 7.60
N PHE A 139 -4.68 -0.08 7.50
CA PHE A 139 -4.86 -1.22 6.59
C PHE A 139 -6.12 -2.02 6.92
N HIS A 140 -6.40 -2.21 8.20
CA HIS A 140 -7.58 -2.93 8.68
C HIS A 140 -8.88 -2.19 8.35
N ALA A 141 -8.88 -0.87 8.41
CA ALA A 141 -10.03 -0.01 8.15
C ALA A 141 -10.35 0.14 6.65
N GLN A 142 -9.39 -0.15 5.75
CA GLN A 142 -9.50 0.07 4.31
C GLN A 142 -10.79 -0.51 3.67
N PRO A 143 -11.27 -1.73 3.98
CA PRO A 143 -12.50 -2.24 3.39
C PRO A 143 -13.76 -1.43 3.74
N ALA A 144 -13.77 -0.77 4.91
CA ALA A 144 -14.89 0.05 5.34
C ALA A 144 -14.80 1.50 4.82
N THR A 145 -13.61 2.06 4.75
CA THR A 145 -13.36 3.45 4.32
C THR A 145 -13.17 3.57 2.81
N LEU A 146 -12.76 2.48 2.15
CA LEU A 146 -12.26 2.41 0.78
C LEU A 146 -10.99 3.22 0.54
N VAL A 147 -10.38 3.77 1.59
CA VAL A 147 -9.15 4.56 1.49
C VAL A 147 -7.94 3.63 1.37
N VAL A 148 -7.27 3.70 0.23
CA VAL A 148 -6.00 3.00 0.02
C VAL A 148 -4.89 3.79 0.74
N PRO A 149 -4.15 3.17 1.67
CA PRO A 149 -3.10 3.86 2.39
C PRO A 149 -1.94 4.27 1.47
N GLU A 150 -1.21 5.31 1.85
CA GLU A 150 0.02 5.67 1.15
C GLU A 150 1.10 4.60 1.37
N ILE A 151 1.50 3.96 0.28
CA ILE A 151 2.50 2.88 0.28
C ILE A 151 3.57 3.13 -0.80
N PRO A 152 4.42 4.16 -0.65
CA PRO A 152 5.45 4.48 -1.64
C PRO A 152 6.37 3.27 -1.94
N ALA A 153 6.88 3.21 -3.15
CA ALA A 153 7.79 2.14 -3.55
C ALA A 153 9.00 2.06 -2.62
N GLY A 154 9.36 0.85 -2.17
CA GLY A 154 10.48 0.62 -1.25
C GLY A 154 10.23 1.02 0.21
N SER A 155 9.11 1.66 0.54
CA SER A 155 8.81 2.11 1.90
C SER A 155 8.55 0.94 2.86
N PHE A 156 8.74 1.21 4.16
CA PHE A 156 8.32 0.30 5.22
C PHE A 156 6.81 -0.02 5.15
N ALA A 157 5.98 1.00 4.91
CA ALA A 157 4.54 0.85 4.79
C ALA A 157 4.16 -0.17 3.70
N LYS A 158 4.81 -0.14 2.52
CA LYS A 158 4.57 -1.11 1.44
C LYS A 158 4.91 -2.53 1.86
N LYS A 159 6.07 -2.73 2.50
CA LYS A 159 6.54 -4.02 2.99
C LYS A 159 5.66 -4.56 4.12
N LEU A 160 5.23 -3.67 5.03
CA LEU A 160 4.30 -4.00 6.10
C LEU A 160 2.91 -4.37 5.57
N TYR A 161 2.39 -3.64 4.58
CA TYR A 161 1.11 -3.96 3.94
C TYR A 161 1.13 -5.33 3.28
N SER A 162 2.17 -5.64 2.50
CA SER A 162 2.37 -6.97 1.92
C SER A 162 2.41 -8.07 2.98
N THR A 163 3.05 -7.80 4.12
CA THR A 163 3.09 -8.71 5.27
C THR A 163 1.70 -8.88 5.88
N TYR A 164 0.98 -7.78 6.13
CA TYR A 164 -0.38 -7.79 6.70
C TYR A 164 -1.36 -8.59 5.84
N LEU A 165 -1.36 -8.38 4.52
CA LEU A 165 -2.24 -9.10 3.59
C LEU A 165 -2.05 -10.61 3.66
N SER A 166 -0.84 -11.09 3.97
CA SER A 166 -0.57 -12.53 4.11
C SER A 166 -1.23 -13.20 5.33
N TYR A 167 -1.78 -12.40 6.25
CA TYR A 167 -2.50 -12.88 7.45
C TYR A 167 -4.01 -12.69 7.36
N LEU A 168 -4.53 -12.11 6.26
CA LEU A 168 -5.97 -11.95 6.11
C LEU A 168 -6.68 -13.31 6.08
N PRO A 169 -7.70 -13.51 6.91
CA PRO A 169 -8.55 -14.69 6.80
C PRO A 169 -9.36 -14.61 5.50
N LYS A 170 -9.76 -15.79 4.98
CA LYS A 170 -10.47 -15.93 3.69
C LYS A 170 -11.70 -15.00 3.59
N GLU A 171 -12.41 -14.85 4.69
CA GLU A 171 -13.65 -14.05 4.80
C GLU A 171 -13.42 -12.55 4.65
N ARG A 172 -12.18 -12.10 4.77
CA ARG A 172 -11.79 -10.68 4.64
C ARG A 172 -11.07 -10.35 3.33
N ILE A 173 -10.78 -11.35 2.50
CA ILE A 173 -10.15 -11.12 1.19
C ILE A 173 -11.13 -10.47 0.22
N ALA A 174 -12.42 -10.82 0.31
CA ALA A 174 -13.49 -10.23 -0.50
C ALA A 174 -14.52 -9.55 0.41
N PHE A 175 -14.91 -8.35 0.03
CA PHE A 175 -15.92 -7.57 0.76
C PHE A 175 -16.86 -6.87 -0.23
N PRO A 176 -18.17 -6.75 0.11
CA PRO A 176 -19.14 -6.08 -0.75
C PRO A 176 -18.92 -4.56 -0.74
N LEU A 177 -19.07 -3.95 -1.90
CA LEU A 177 -19.11 -2.49 -2.02
C LEU A 177 -20.55 -1.99 -1.85
N LYS A 178 -20.71 -0.78 -1.31
CA LYS A 178 -22.01 -0.13 -1.18
C LYS A 178 -22.47 0.37 -2.55
N VAL A 179 -23.58 -0.19 -3.04
CA VAL A 179 -24.23 0.28 -4.27
C VAL A 179 -25.31 1.28 -3.93
N ASN A 180 -25.21 2.51 -4.43
CA ASN A 180 -26.28 3.52 -4.37
C ASN A 180 -27.08 3.45 -5.68
N ALA A 181 -28.31 2.93 -5.63
CA ALA A 181 -29.16 2.72 -6.81
C ALA A 181 -30.47 3.48 -6.70
N ASP A 182 -30.94 3.98 -7.85
CA ASP A 182 -32.27 4.62 -8.05
C ASP A 182 -32.86 4.20 -9.43
N GLU A 183 -33.95 4.83 -9.85
CA GLU A 183 -34.60 4.56 -11.14
C GLU A 183 -33.71 4.85 -12.35
N ARG A 184 -32.68 5.69 -12.20
CA ARG A 184 -31.75 6.09 -13.27
C ARG A 184 -30.59 5.09 -13.46
N GLY A 185 -30.34 4.21 -12.45
CA GLY A 185 -29.23 3.27 -12.46
C GLY A 185 -28.53 3.18 -11.12
N SER A 186 -27.19 3.12 -11.11
CA SER A 186 -26.44 3.01 -9.86
C SER A 186 -25.12 3.77 -9.88
N PHE A 187 -24.63 4.08 -8.68
CA PHE A 187 -23.31 4.66 -8.44
C PHE A 187 -22.63 3.88 -7.30
N THR A 188 -21.37 3.49 -7.52
CA THR A 188 -20.59 2.72 -6.54
C THR A 188 -19.18 3.31 -6.44
N GLU A 189 -18.80 3.69 -5.23
CA GLU A 189 -17.40 4.04 -4.92
C GLU A 189 -16.58 2.76 -4.91
N LEU A 190 -15.43 2.75 -5.58
CA LEU A 190 -14.56 1.58 -5.70
C LEU A 190 -13.35 1.69 -4.76
N LEU A 191 -12.68 2.84 -4.78
CA LEU A 191 -11.56 3.15 -3.91
C LEU A 191 -11.36 4.67 -3.78
N LYS A 192 -10.68 5.08 -2.71
CA LYS A 192 -10.26 6.46 -2.44
C LYS A 192 -8.79 6.47 -2.08
N THR A 193 -8.15 7.62 -2.23
CA THR A 193 -6.82 7.89 -1.71
C THR A 193 -6.86 9.17 -0.88
N GLU A 194 -5.99 9.32 0.09
CA GLU A 194 -5.98 10.52 0.95
C GLU A 194 -5.68 11.79 0.14
N ASN A 195 -4.76 11.71 -0.82
CA ASN A 195 -4.20 12.88 -1.51
C ASN A 195 -4.54 12.95 -3.00
N CYS A 196 -5.14 11.91 -3.59
CA CYS A 196 -5.30 11.81 -5.04
C CYS A 196 -6.71 11.46 -5.50
N GLY A 197 -7.72 11.54 -4.63
CA GLY A 197 -9.11 11.47 -5.08
C GLY A 197 -9.83 10.13 -4.94
N GLN A 198 -10.87 9.96 -5.76
CA GLN A 198 -11.84 8.89 -5.67
C GLN A 198 -12.05 8.23 -7.04
N PHE A 199 -12.11 6.91 -7.05
CA PHE A 199 -12.46 6.11 -8.22
C PHE A 199 -13.82 5.45 -8.02
N SER A 200 -14.70 5.56 -9.01
CA SER A 200 -16.10 5.13 -8.92
C SER A 200 -16.56 4.50 -10.23
N VAL A 201 -17.65 3.73 -10.18
CA VAL A 201 -18.38 3.25 -11.35
C VAL A 201 -19.80 3.78 -11.32
N ASN A 202 -20.24 4.30 -12.45
CA ASN A 202 -21.61 4.75 -12.69
C ASN A 202 -22.26 3.87 -13.76
N ILE A 203 -23.47 3.39 -13.48
CA ILE A 203 -24.29 2.66 -14.43
C ILE A 203 -25.54 3.50 -14.70
N SER A 204 -25.74 3.90 -15.96
CA SER A 204 -26.93 4.62 -16.42
C SER A 204 -27.81 3.71 -17.24
N LYS A 205 -29.09 3.64 -16.90
CA LYS A 205 -30.09 2.90 -17.69
C LYS A 205 -30.29 3.53 -19.08
N PRO A 206 -30.94 2.83 -20.01
CA PRO A 206 -31.26 3.36 -21.35
C PRO A 206 -31.91 4.75 -21.30
N GLY A 207 -31.46 5.65 -22.17
CA GLY A 207 -31.99 7.01 -22.32
C GLY A 207 -31.76 7.98 -21.13
N ILE A 208 -31.05 7.55 -20.09
CA ILE A 208 -30.86 8.37 -18.88
C ILE A 208 -29.71 9.35 -19.05
N THR A 209 -29.97 10.58 -18.60
CA THR A 209 -28.96 11.63 -18.43
C THR A 209 -28.60 11.78 -16.95
N LYS A 210 -27.32 11.79 -16.64
CA LYS A 210 -26.76 12.07 -15.30
C LYS A 210 -25.76 13.22 -15.35
N GLY A 211 -25.44 13.82 -14.19
CA GLY A 211 -24.61 15.02 -14.09
C GLY A 211 -25.46 16.27 -13.96
N GLN A 212 -25.37 17.21 -14.90
CA GLN A 212 -26.04 18.53 -14.88
C GLN A 212 -25.50 19.39 -13.74
N HIS A 213 -24.19 19.44 -13.59
CA HIS A 213 -23.54 20.23 -12.56
C HIS A 213 -22.12 20.65 -13.02
N TRP A 214 -21.54 21.58 -12.30
CA TRP A 214 -20.17 22.03 -12.50
C TRP A 214 -19.41 22.11 -11.17
N HIS A 215 -18.09 22.21 -11.25
CA HIS A 215 -17.17 22.28 -10.11
C HIS A 215 -16.26 23.51 -10.22
N ASN A 216 -15.77 24.05 -9.08
CA ASN A 216 -14.78 25.12 -9.07
C ASN A 216 -13.35 24.63 -9.29
N THR A 217 -12.93 23.65 -8.50
CA THR A 217 -11.56 23.12 -8.50
C THR A 217 -11.50 21.62 -8.69
N LYS A 218 -12.58 20.94 -8.37
CA LYS A 218 -12.71 19.51 -8.61
C LYS A 218 -12.78 19.27 -10.11
N TRP A 219 -12.01 18.31 -10.58
CA TRP A 219 -12.05 17.84 -11.96
C TRP A 219 -12.14 16.32 -12.01
N GLU A 220 -12.69 15.80 -13.07
CA GLU A 220 -13.01 14.40 -13.19
C GLU A 220 -12.60 13.85 -14.55
N PHE A 221 -12.31 12.53 -14.60
CA PHE A 221 -12.25 11.76 -15.84
C PHE A 221 -13.46 10.85 -15.94
N PHE A 222 -14.11 10.85 -17.08
CA PHE A 222 -15.13 9.88 -17.43
C PHE A 222 -14.59 8.97 -18.53
N ILE A 223 -14.70 7.66 -18.31
CA ILE A 223 -14.23 6.61 -19.23
C ILE A 223 -15.36 5.62 -19.39
N VAL A 224 -16.04 5.62 -20.55
CA VAL A 224 -17.05 4.61 -20.87
C VAL A 224 -16.36 3.30 -21.20
N VAL A 225 -16.80 2.21 -20.56
CA VAL A 225 -16.23 0.86 -20.69
C VAL A 225 -17.27 -0.17 -21.19
N SER A 226 -18.55 0.22 -21.27
CA SER A 226 -19.62 -0.58 -21.89
C SER A 226 -20.77 0.33 -22.29
N GLY A 227 -21.39 0.04 -23.41
CA GLY A 227 -22.50 0.83 -23.98
C GLY A 227 -22.05 1.97 -24.86
N HIS A 228 -22.99 2.86 -25.21
CA HIS A 228 -22.81 4.00 -26.09
C HIS A 228 -23.42 5.25 -25.47
N GLY A 229 -22.63 6.31 -25.34
CA GLY A 229 -23.04 7.53 -24.65
C GLY A 229 -22.55 8.82 -25.29
N LEU A 230 -23.12 9.92 -24.82
CA LEU A 230 -22.73 11.28 -25.17
C LEU A 230 -22.37 12.04 -23.89
N ILE A 231 -21.18 12.59 -23.84
CA ILE A 231 -20.75 13.53 -22.79
C ILE A 231 -20.86 14.92 -23.37
N GLN A 232 -21.49 15.85 -22.64
CA GLN A 232 -21.61 17.24 -23.02
C GLN A 232 -20.98 18.11 -21.93
N GLU A 233 -20.24 19.12 -22.34
CA GLU A 233 -19.68 20.15 -21.47
C GLU A 233 -19.98 21.55 -22.01
N ARG A 234 -20.34 22.49 -21.14
CA ARG A 234 -20.57 23.88 -21.48
C ARG A 234 -19.95 24.80 -20.43
N LYS A 235 -19.13 25.75 -20.84
CA LYS A 235 -18.57 26.76 -19.94
C LYS A 235 -19.70 27.55 -19.27
N VAL A 236 -19.64 27.72 -17.94
CA VAL A 236 -20.62 28.54 -17.22
C VAL A 236 -20.66 29.96 -17.76
N GLY A 237 -21.86 30.43 -18.09
CA GLY A 237 -22.07 31.76 -18.72
C GLY A 237 -21.87 31.81 -20.25
N CYS A 238 -21.65 30.69 -20.92
CA CYS A 238 -21.58 30.59 -22.37
C CYS A 238 -22.68 29.64 -22.90
N ASP A 239 -23.00 29.75 -24.18
CA ASP A 239 -24.02 28.94 -24.84
C ASP A 239 -23.42 27.77 -25.65
N GLU A 240 -22.13 27.84 -25.98
CA GLU A 240 -21.46 26.83 -26.79
C GLU A 240 -21.28 25.52 -25.98
N VAL A 241 -21.76 24.41 -26.53
CA VAL A 241 -21.67 23.06 -25.95
C VAL A 241 -20.63 22.27 -26.71
N MET A 242 -19.68 21.69 -25.97
CA MET A 242 -18.76 20.69 -26.50
C MET A 242 -19.38 19.30 -26.31
N GLU A 243 -19.32 18.46 -27.34
CA GLU A 243 -19.92 17.13 -27.35
C GLU A 243 -18.87 16.07 -27.66
N PHE A 244 -18.87 15.00 -26.85
CA PHE A 244 -17.98 13.87 -26.99
C PHE A 244 -18.80 12.58 -27.02
N GLU A 245 -18.95 12.01 -28.20
CA GLU A 245 -19.58 10.71 -28.35
C GLU A 245 -18.58 9.59 -27.96
N VAL A 246 -19.00 8.64 -27.11
CA VAL A 246 -18.13 7.67 -26.44
C VAL A 246 -18.71 6.26 -26.47
N TRP A 247 -17.84 5.26 -26.65
CA TRP A 247 -18.20 3.85 -26.77
C TRP A 247 -17.35 2.96 -25.84
N GLY A 248 -17.95 1.91 -25.34
CA GLY A 248 -17.30 0.94 -24.46
C GLY A 248 -16.24 0.09 -25.15
N ASP A 249 -16.35 -0.16 -26.44
CA ASP A 249 -15.37 -0.93 -27.23
C ASP A 249 -14.17 -0.08 -27.70
N LYS A 250 -14.28 1.27 -27.53
CA LYS A 250 -13.20 2.21 -27.79
C LYS A 250 -13.05 3.18 -26.61
N PRO A 251 -12.55 2.71 -25.44
CA PRO A 251 -12.48 3.55 -24.26
C PRO A 251 -11.70 4.85 -24.51
N THR A 252 -12.37 5.96 -24.24
CA THR A 252 -11.82 7.31 -24.38
C THR A 252 -11.99 8.02 -23.03
N ALA A 253 -10.92 8.63 -22.54
CA ALA A 253 -10.98 9.47 -21.35
C ALA A 253 -11.42 10.88 -21.74
N VAL A 254 -12.51 11.35 -21.17
CA VAL A 254 -12.98 12.72 -21.30
C VAL A 254 -12.78 13.44 -19.98
N GLN A 255 -12.13 14.60 -20.01
CA GLN A 255 -11.89 15.42 -18.81
C GLN A 255 -13.09 16.34 -18.59
N MET A 256 -13.69 16.28 -17.41
CA MET A 256 -14.68 17.25 -16.96
C MET A 256 -13.96 18.47 -16.41
N LEU A 257 -14.06 19.60 -17.12
CA LEU A 257 -13.28 20.79 -16.83
C LEU A 257 -13.89 21.62 -15.68
N PRO A 258 -13.10 22.09 -14.70
CA PRO A 258 -13.58 23.05 -13.72
C PRO A 258 -14.16 24.29 -14.38
N GLY A 259 -15.30 24.78 -13.88
CA GLY A 259 -16.04 25.90 -14.45
C GLY A 259 -16.87 25.57 -15.70
N CYS A 260 -16.94 24.28 -16.08
CA CYS A 260 -17.85 23.81 -17.13
C CYS A 260 -18.93 22.91 -16.50
N THR A 261 -20.19 23.20 -16.81
CA THR A 261 -21.28 22.26 -16.49
C THR A 261 -21.22 21.09 -17.46
N HIS A 262 -21.45 19.90 -16.94
CA HIS A 262 -21.33 18.67 -17.71
C HIS A 262 -22.44 17.67 -17.41
N ASN A 263 -22.66 16.77 -18.35
CA ASN A 263 -23.54 15.63 -18.21
C ASN A 263 -23.00 14.43 -19.01
N ILE A 264 -23.60 13.27 -18.77
CA ILE A 264 -23.44 12.07 -19.58
C ILE A 264 -24.80 11.45 -19.87
N ILE A 265 -25.04 11.16 -21.12
CA ILE A 265 -26.30 10.64 -21.67
C ILE A 265 -26.07 9.21 -22.16
N ASN A 266 -26.89 8.27 -21.74
CA ASN A 266 -26.93 6.95 -22.36
C ASN A 266 -27.76 7.04 -23.65
N LEU A 267 -27.14 6.83 -24.80
CA LEU A 267 -27.77 6.92 -26.14
C LEU A 267 -28.46 5.61 -26.55
N SER A 268 -28.28 4.52 -25.80
CA SER A 268 -28.94 3.24 -26.09
C SER A 268 -30.36 3.23 -25.54
N ASP A 269 -31.28 2.62 -26.29
CA ASP A 269 -32.65 2.34 -25.85
C ASP A 269 -32.80 1.02 -25.08
N THR A 270 -31.77 0.18 -25.08
CA THR A 270 -31.86 -1.20 -24.54
C THR A 270 -30.73 -1.56 -23.59
N GLU A 271 -29.56 -0.94 -23.70
CA GLU A 271 -28.37 -1.31 -22.96
C GLU A 271 -27.98 -0.28 -21.91
N ASN A 272 -27.40 -0.72 -20.81
CA ASN A 272 -26.82 0.16 -19.82
C ASN A 272 -25.53 0.77 -20.30
N LEU A 273 -25.30 2.03 -19.93
CA LEU A 273 -24.01 2.71 -20.09
C LEU A 273 -23.20 2.54 -18.80
N VAL A 274 -22.01 1.98 -18.91
CA VAL A 274 -21.08 1.80 -17.77
C VAL A 274 -19.91 2.77 -17.93
N THR A 275 -19.79 3.66 -16.96
CA THR A 275 -18.76 4.70 -16.93
C THR A 275 -17.89 4.54 -15.68
N LEU A 276 -16.58 4.41 -15.88
CA LEU A 276 -15.61 4.60 -14.80
C LEU A 276 -15.35 6.08 -14.63
N MET A 277 -15.30 6.52 -13.38
CA MET A 277 -15.13 7.93 -13.02
C MET A 277 -13.99 8.05 -12.02
N TRP A 278 -13.05 8.93 -12.29
CA TRP A 278 -12.05 9.35 -11.32
C TRP A 278 -12.22 10.85 -11.05
N ALA A 279 -12.16 11.23 -9.77
CA ALA A 279 -12.19 12.61 -9.33
C ALA A 279 -10.92 12.90 -8.51
N ASN A 280 -10.34 14.10 -8.67
CA ASN A 280 -9.11 14.49 -7.98
C ASN A 280 -9.24 14.63 -6.47
N GLU A 281 -10.46 14.60 -5.94
CA GLU A 281 -10.77 14.64 -4.51
C GLU A 281 -11.96 13.75 -4.18
N PRO A 282 -12.03 13.15 -2.98
CA PRO A 282 -13.21 12.45 -2.50
C PRO A 282 -14.39 13.42 -2.33
N PHE A 283 -15.61 12.91 -2.52
CA PHE A 283 -16.82 13.70 -2.24
C PHE A 283 -16.95 13.96 -0.74
N ASP A 284 -17.00 15.23 -0.36
CA ASP A 284 -17.29 15.69 1.00
C ASP A 284 -18.69 16.35 1.05
N PRO A 285 -19.70 15.73 1.69
CA PRO A 285 -21.04 16.30 1.79
C PRO A 285 -21.09 17.61 2.58
N ALA A 286 -20.09 17.92 3.42
CA ALA A 286 -20.03 19.17 4.16
C ALA A 286 -19.48 20.34 3.31
N LYS A 287 -18.72 20.03 2.26
CA LYS A 287 -18.13 21.00 1.31
C LYS A 287 -18.19 20.44 -0.11
N PRO A 288 -19.39 20.16 -0.66
CA PRO A 288 -19.50 19.63 -2.00
C PRO A 288 -19.12 20.73 -3.00
N ASP A 289 -17.99 20.62 -3.66
CA ASP A 289 -17.65 21.47 -4.79
C ASP A 289 -18.46 21.03 -6.03
N THR A 290 -19.80 21.11 -5.92
CA THR A 290 -20.73 20.62 -6.92
C THR A 290 -21.95 21.53 -6.97
N PHE A 291 -22.17 22.18 -8.11
CA PHE A 291 -23.22 23.18 -8.31
C PHE A 291 -24.13 22.78 -9.49
N PHE A 292 -25.41 22.62 -9.20
CA PHE A 292 -26.38 22.24 -10.23
C PHE A 292 -26.51 23.33 -11.30
N LEU A 293 -26.35 22.95 -12.55
CA LEU A 293 -26.61 23.76 -13.75
C LEU A 293 -26.74 22.79 -14.93
N LYS A 294 -27.81 22.92 -15.71
CA LYS A 294 -27.99 22.16 -16.95
C LYS A 294 -26.98 22.60 -18.03
N VAL A 295 -26.51 21.63 -18.80
CA VAL A 295 -25.77 21.89 -20.03
C VAL A 295 -26.67 22.54 -21.07
#